data_e663d7dddad4db661f49dd5e5b79c021
#
_entry.id   e663d7dddad4db661f49dd5e5b79c021
#
_cell.length_a   1.000
_cell.length_b   1.000
_cell.length_c   1.000
_cell.angle_alpha   90.00
_cell.angle_beta   90.00
_cell.angle_gamma   90.00
#
_symmetry.space_group_name_H-M   'P 1'
#
loop_
_entity.id
_entity.type
_entity.pdbx_description
1 polymer ?
#
loop_
_entity_poly.entity_id
_entity_poly.type
_entity_poly.pdbx_seq_one_letter_code
_entity_poly.pdbx_strand_id
1 'polypeptide(L)'
;FTMDIRIHDGEQVKKGDIIATMTGSTKTLLKGERTALNILQHMSGIATATHQCVELVAGTNAQITDTRKTLPGLRPLQKYAVTVGGGKNHRYNLSDGAMLKDNHIDAYGGITPAVAALRKKIGHMVKIEVEVRTLEELEEALSAGADIIMLDNMSCEDMTKAVKRVDGKVLLEAS
;
A
#
# COMPACT_ATOMS: atom_id res chain seq x y z
N PHE A 1 -25.72 -0.40 -23.98
CA PHE A 1 -26.35 0.36 -22.88
C PHE A 1 -25.68 1.73 -22.75
N THR A 2 -26.39 2.68 -22.20
CA THR A 2 -25.89 3.98 -21.78
C THR A 2 -25.88 4.05 -20.26
N MET A 3 -24.93 4.81 -19.71
CA MET A 3 -24.81 5.03 -18.26
C MET A 3 -24.65 6.53 -18.00
N ASP A 4 -25.46 7.04 -17.08
CA ASP A 4 -25.39 8.40 -16.57
C ASP A 4 -24.90 8.33 -15.13
N ILE A 5 -23.64 8.76 -14.89
CA ILE A 5 -22.99 8.74 -13.59
C ILE A 5 -23.36 10.03 -12.86
N ARG A 6 -23.86 9.91 -11.63
CA ARG A 6 -24.30 11.03 -10.80
C ARG A 6 -23.39 11.31 -9.63
N ILE A 7 -22.69 10.29 -9.14
CA ILE A 7 -21.75 10.39 -8.05
C ILE A 7 -20.44 9.78 -8.52
N HIS A 8 -19.34 10.52 -8.38
CA HIS A 8 -18.03 10.14 -8.86
C HIS A 8 -17.19 9.43 -7.79
N ASP A 9 -16.12 8.80 -8.23
CA ASP A 9 -15.19 8.10 -7.34
C ASP A 9 -14.61 9.04 -6.30
N GLY A 10 -14.60 8.61 -5.04
CA GLY A 10 -14.16 9.39 -3.89
C GLY A 10 -15.26 10.22 -3.22
N GLU A 11 -16.41 10.39 -3.83
CA GLU A 11 -17.54 11.08 -3.21
C GLU A 11 -18.25 10.18 -2.19
N GLN A 12 -18.70 10.77 -1.09
CA GLN A 12 -19.45 10.05 -0.06
C GLN A 12 -20.90 9.83 -0.49
N VAL A 13 -21.41 8.66 -0.22
CA VAL A 13 -22.80 8.26 -0.53
C VAL A 13 -23.56 7.94 0.75
N LYS A 14 -24.88 8.17 0.71
CA LYS A 14 -25.81 7.85 1.78
C LYS A 14 -26.87 6.87 1.27
N LYS A 15 -27.52 6.19 2.19
CA LYS A 15 -28.64 5.30 1.85
C LYS A 15 -29.71 6.07 1.08
N GLY A 16 -30.04 5.58 -0.12
CA GLY A 16 -31.05 6.17 -1.00
C GLY A 16 -30.48 7.03 -2.12
N ASP A 17 -29.17 7.35 -2.11
CA ASP A 17 -28.56 8.09 -3.20
C ASP A 17 -28.51 7.26 -4.48
N ILE A 18 -28.74 7.92 -5.61
CA ILE A 18 -28.62 7.32 -6.94
C ILE A 18 -27.20 7.62 -7.46
N ILE A 19 -26.35 6.60 -7.49
CA ILE A 19 -24.96 6.75 -7.94
C ILE A 19 -24.84 6.78 -9.47
N ALA A 20 -25.67 6.01 -10.17
CA ALA A 20 -25.74 6.00 -11.63
C ALA A 20 -27.09 5.51 -12.10
N THR A 21 -27.48 5.91 -13.33
CA THR A 21 -28.65 5.39 -14.02
C THR A 21 -28.22 4.68 -15.30
N MET A 22 -28.70 3.47 -15.51
CA MET A 22 -28.38 2.68 -16.71
C MET A 22 -29.62 2.46 -17.55
N THR A 23 -29.48 2.62 -18.87
CA THR A 23 -30.56 2.35 -19.86
C THR A 23 -30.00 1.41 -20.92
N GLY A 24 -30.77 0.33 -21.22
CA GLY A 24 -30.36 -0.64 -22.20
C GLY A 24 -31.27 -1.86 -22.25
N SER A 25 -30.88 -2.88 -23.01
CA SER A 25 -31.61 -4.14 -23.07
C SER A 25 -31.67 -4.80 -21.68
N THR A 26 -32.86 -5.16 -21.23
CA THR A 26 -33.08 -5.84 -19.93
C THR A 26 -32.18 -7.07 -19.78
N LYS A 27 -32.05 -7.87 -20.84
CA LYS A 27 -31.17 -9.06 -20.84
C LYS A 27 -29.71 -8.71 -20.57
N THR A 28 -29.21 -7.63 -21.15
CA THR A 28 -27.81 -7.18 -20.94
C THR A 28 -27.61 -6.64 -19.52
N LEU A 29 -28.52 -5.81 -19.04
CA LEU A 29 -28.46 -5.22 -17.71
C LEU A 29 -28.49 -6.29 -16.63
N LEU A 30 -29.44 -7.23 -16.69
CA LEU A 30 -29.57 -8.33 -15.72
C LEU A 30 -28.34 -9.26 -15.70
N LYS A 31 -27.70 -9.50 -16.85
CA LYS A 31 -26.47 -10.32 -16.91
C LYS A 31 -25.27 -9.66 -16.23
N GLY A 32 -25.14 -8.35 -16.35
CA GLY A 32 -23.98 -7.61 -15.83
C GLY A 32 -24.12 -7.12 -14.40
N GLU A 33 -25.36 -6.90 -13.95
CA GLU A 33 -25.68 -6.22 -12.69
C GLU A 33 -24.93 -6.81 -11.48
N ARG A 34 -25.07 -8.10 -11.23
CA ARG A 34 -24.50 -8.71 -10.03
C ARG A 34 -22.97 -8.59 -9.99
N THR A 35 -22.29 -8.83 -11.11
CA THR A 35 -20.85 -8.69 -11.20
C THR A 35 -20.40 -7.24 -10.95
N ALA A 36 -21.07 -6.30 -11.61
CA ALA A 36 -20.77 -4.87 -11.43
C ALA A 36 -20.97 -4.42 -9.98
N LEU A 37 -22.10 -4.79 -9.36
CA LEU A 37 -22.37 -4.46 -7.96
C LEU A 37 -21.39 -5.10 -6.99
N ASN A 38 -20.98 -6.35 -7.20
CA ASN A 38 -20.01 -7.00 -6.35
C ASN A 38 -18.65 -6.28 -6.38
N ILE A 39 -18.18 -5.88 -7.57
CA ILE A 39 -16.93 -5.14 -7.72
C ILE A 39 -17.06 -3.75 -7.09
N LEU A 40 -18.12 -3.02 -7.40
CA LEU A 40 -18.37 -1.68 -6.87
C LEU A 40 -18.41 -1.68 -5.33
N GLN A 41 -19.14 -2.61 -4.72
CA GLN A 41 -19.24 -2.73 -3.27
C GLN A 41 -17.89 -3.07 -2.63
N HIS A 42 -17.14 -3.99 -3.23
CA HIS A 42 -15.82 -4.36 -2.75
C HIS A 42 -14.85 -3.18 -2.79
N MET A 43 -14.77 -2.48 -3.91
CA MET A 43 -13.91 -1.30 -4.07
C MET A 43 -14.33 -0.15 -3.15
N SER A 44 -15.63 0.10 -3.01
CA SER A 44 -16.16 1.13 -2.10
C SER A 44 -15.80 0.84 -0.63
N GLY A 45 -15.83 -0.45 -0.23
CA GLY A 45 -15.39 -0.87 1.10
C GLY A 45 -13.91 -0.58 1.34
N ILE A 46 -13.04 -0.85 0.36
CA ILE A 46 -11.60 -0.54 0.44
C ILE A 46 -11.38 0.97 0.51
N ALA A 47 -12.02 1.75 -0.36
CA ALA A 47 -11.90 3.21 -0.36
C ALA A 47 -12.34 3.81 0.97
N THR A 48 -13.47 3.35 1.52
CA THR A 48 -13.98 3.80 2.82
C THR A 48 -13.02 3.50 3.97
N ALA A 49 -12.51 2.25 4.04
CA ALA A 49 -11.55 1.86 5.08
C ALA A 49 -10.23 2.64 4.95
N THR A 50 -9.76 2.85 3.72
CA THR A 50 -8.57 3.67 3.47
C THR A 50 -8.78 5.11 3.91
N HIS A 51 -9.92 5.71 3.58
CA HIS A 51 -10.25 7.08 3.98
C HIS A 51 -10.25 7.23 5.50
N GLN A 52 -10.83 6.29 6.23
CA GLN A 52 -10.79 6.30 7.70
C GLN A 52 -9.36 6.29 8.25
N CYS A 53 -8.46 5.49 7.64
CA CYS A 53 -7.05 5.49 8.04
C CYS A 53 -6.36 6.83 7.69
N VAL A 54 -6.64 7.41 6.53
CA VAL A 54 -6.10 8.71 6.10
C VAL A 54 -6.51 9.82 7.05
N GLU A 55 -7.76 9.83 7.50
CA GLU A 55 -8.26 10.81 8.49
C GLU A 55 -7.52 10.70 9.84
N LEU A 56 -7.13 9.50 10.25
CA LEU A 56 -6.38 9.28 11.50
C LEU A 56 -4.97 9.87 11.48
N VAL A 57 -4.36 10.01 10.31
CA VAL A 57 -3.04 10.61 10.15
C VAL A 57 -3.09 12.06 9.64
N ALA A 58 -4.29 12.63 9.52
CA ALA A 58 -4.48 13.99 9.07
C ALA A 58 -3.72 14.99 9.97
N GLY A 59 -3.09 15.99 9.36
CA GLY A 59 -2.26 16.97 10.08
C GLY A 59 -0.83 16.49 10.38
N THR A 60 -0.45 15.27 9.98
CA THR A 60 0.92 14.76 10.03
C THR A 60 1.50 14.64 8.61
N ASN A 61 2.79 14.31 8.50
CA ASN A 61 3.44 13.98 7.23
C ASN A 61 3.29 12.50 6.83
N ALA A 62 2.66 11.68 7.67
CA ALA A 62 2.47 10.27 7.40
C ALA A 62 1.46 10.05 6.26
N GLN A 63 1.66 9.00 5.47
CA GLN A 63 0.78 8.61 4.37
C GLN A 63 0.38 7.15 4.54
N ILE A 64 -0.88 6.86 4.25
CA ILE A 64 -1.37 5.48 4.23
C ILE A 64 -1.03 4.85 2.89
N THR A 65 -0.41 3.68 2.91
CA THR A 65 -0.05 2.92 1.70
C THR A 65 -0.73 1.55 1.69
N ASP A 66 -0.93 1.02 0.49
CA ASP A 66 -1.38 -0.35 0.29
C ASP A 66 -0.23 -1.36 0.35
N THR A 67 -0.54 -2.62 0.09
CA THR A 67 0.44 -3.72 0.01
C THR A 67 0.21 -4.57 -1.25
N ARG A 68 1.05 -5.60 -1.44
CA ARG A 68 0.84 -6.65 -2.44
C ARG A 68 -0.04 -7.81 -1.94
N LYS A 69 -0.56 -7.75 -0.72
CA LYS A 69 -1.49 -8.74 -0.14
C LYS A 69 -2.89 -8.51 -0.70
N THR A 70 -3.07 -8.74 -1.98
CA THR A 70 -4.31 -8.51 -2.73
C THR A 70 -4.97 -9.81 -3.15
N LEU A 71 -6.27 -9.79 -3.41
CA LEU A 71 -6.98 -10.93 -3.98
C LEU A 71 -6.42 -11.25 -5.39
N PRO A 72 -6.26 -12.53 -5.74
CA PRO A 72 -5.81 -12.91 -7.08
C PRO A 72 -6.66 -12.28 -8.17
N GLY A 73 -6.00 -11.67 -9.17
CA GLY A 73 -6.66 -11.00 -10.30
C GLY A 73 -7.27 -9.64 -10.00
N LEU A 74 -7.42 -9.22 -8.74
CA LEU A 74 -8.08 -7.96 -8.38
C LEU A 74 -7.13 -6.83 -7.96
N ARG A 75 -5.81 -7.04 -8.00
CA ARG A 75 -4.82 -6.03 -7.58
C ARG A 75 -5.01 -4.66 -8.23
N PRO A 76 -5.24 -4.54 -9.55
CA PRO A 76 -5.46 -3.24 -10.16
C PRO A 76 -6.63 -2.48 -9.54
N LEU A 77 -7.75 -3.17 -9.35
CA LEU A 77 -8.96 -2.59 -8.79
C LEU A 77 -8.81 -2.24 -7.30
N GLN A 78 -8.18 -3.13 -6.52
CA GLN A 78 -7.98 -2.89 -5.08
C GLN A 78 -7.01 -1.74 -4.83
N LYS A 79 -5.88 -1.67 -5.57
CA LYS A 79 -4.94 -0.56 -5.47
C LYS A 79 -5.54 0.77 -5.95
N TYR A 80 -6.35 0.76 -6.99
CA TYR A 80 -7.11 1.93 -7.41
C TYR A 80 -8.05 2.42 -6.29
N ALA A 81 -8.80 1.51 -5.66
CA ALA A 81 -9.71 1.86 -4.58
C ALA A 81 -8.99 2.49 -3.38
N VAL A 82 -7.75 2.07 -3.08
CA VAL A 82 -6.91 2.72 -2.05
C VAL A 82 -6.62 4.18 -2.42
N THR A 83 -6.29 4.48 -3.69
CA THR A 83 -6.03 5.87 -4.11
C THR A 83 -7.30 6.72 -4.07
N VAL A 84 -8.45 6.15 -4.40
CA VAL A 84 -9.77 6.80 -4.28
C VAL A 84 -10.07 7.17 -2.82
N GLY A 85 -9.67 6.32 -1.86
CA GLY A 85 -9.78 6.61 -0.43
C GLY A 85 -8.76 7.62 0.11
N GLY A 86 -7.86 8.16 -0.73
CA GLY A 86 -6.83 9.13 -0.34
C GLY A 86 -5.50 8.51 0.05
N GLY A 87 -5.35 7.19 0.01
CA GLY A 87 -4.09 6.49 0.23
C GLY A 87 -3.15 6.57 -0.96
N LYS A 88 -1.98 5.96 -0.83
CA LYS A 88 -0.95 5.85 -1.87
C LYS A 88 -0.72 4.39 -2.21
N ASN A 89 -0.20 4.13 -3.40
CA ASN A 89 0.22 2.78 -3.78
C ASN A 89 1.68 2.55 -3.39
N HIS A 90 1.92 1.48 -2.66
CA HIS A 90 3.22 0.84 -2.55
C HIS A 90 3.54 0.09 -3.86
N ARG A 91 4.71 -0.55 -3.99
CA ARG A 91 5.10 -1.29 -5.19
C ARG A 91 3.96 -2.19 -5.70
N TYR A 92 3.75 -2.17 -7.00
CA TYR A 92 2.71 -2.95 -7.67
C TYR A 92 3.15 -4.40 -7.87
N ASN A 93 4.43 -4.58 -8.20
CA ASN A 93 5.05 -5.88 -8.45
C ASN A 93 6.49 -5.92 -7.90
N LEU A 94 7.23 -6.99 -8.19
CA LEU A 94 8.60 -7.17 -7.71
C LEU A 94 9.64 -6.35 -8.47
N SER A 95 9.27 -5.74 -9.61
CA SER A 95 10.17 -4.93 -10.43
C SER A 95 10.23 -3.46 -9.98
N ASP A 96 9.26 -2.99 -9.20
CA ASP A 96 9.15 -1.56 -8.83
C ASP A 96 10.11 -1.16 -7.70
N GLY A 97 10.52 -2.12 -6.90
CA GLY A 97 11.45 -1.93 -5.79
C GLY A 97 11.86 -3.26 -5.18
N ALA A 98 13.07 -3.32 -4.69
CA ALA A 98 13.59 -4.50 -4.01
C ALA A 98 13.29 -4.41 -2.51
N MET A 99 12.85 -5.52 -1.91
CA MET A 99 12.57 -5.61 -0.48
C MET A 99 13.29 -6.82 0.10
N LEU A 100 14.04 -6.61 1.14
CA LEU A 100 14.67 -7.65 1.94
C LEU A 100 13.81 -7.91 3.18
N LYS A 101 13.47 -9.17 3.35
CA LYS A 101 12.70 -9.71 4.47
C LYS A 101 13.57 -10.70 5.26
N ASP A 102 13.06 -11.13 6.41
CA ASP A 102 13.70 -12.10 7.28
C ASP A 102 14.36 -13.28 6.52
N ASN A 103 13.59 -13.98 5.71
CA ASN A 103 14.10 -15.11 4.92
C ASN A 103 15.27 -14.75 3.98
N HIS A 104 15.28 -13.53 3.43
CA HIS A 104 16.38 -13.06 2.58
C HIS A 104 17.60 -12.71 3.44
N ILE A 105 17.37 -12.05 4.56
CA ILE A 105 18.42 -11.64 5.50
C ILE A 105 19.12 -12.87 6.07
N ASP A 106 18.34 -13.87 6.52
CA ASP A 106 18.87 -15.13 7.05
C ASP A 106 19.69 -15.90 6.00
N ALA A 107 19.20 -15.96 4.75
CA ALA A 107 19.90 -16.65 3.66
C ALA A 107 21.27 -16.03 3.31
N TYR A 108 21.43 -14.74 3.55
CA TYR A 108 22.69 -14.02 3.32
C TYR A 108 23.55 -13.83 4.59
N GLY A 109 23.05 -14.26 5.75
CA GLY A 109 23.78 -14.18 7.02
C GLY A 109 23.78 -12.79 7.66
N GLY A 110 22.77 -11.94 7.36
CA GLY A 110 22.57 -10.61 7.95
C GLY A 110 22.14 -9.55 6.95
N ILE A 111 21.74 -8.40 7.45
CA ILE A 111 21.23 -7.27 6.65
C ILE A 111 22.33 -6.70 5.75
N THR A 112 23.49 -6.44 6.33
CA THR A 112 24.63 -5.84 5.60
C THR A 112 25.05 -6.65 4.38
N PRO A 113 25.33 -7.97 4.48
CA PRO A 113 25.68 -8.77 3.31
C PRO A 113 24.52 -8.90 2.31
N ALA A 114 23.26 -8.95 2.77
CA ALA A 114 22.08 -9.00 1.91
C ALA A 114 21.93 -7.73 1.07
N VAL A 115 22.02 -6.56 1.68
CA VAL A 115 21.96 -5.26 1.00
C VAL A 115 23.11 -5.13 -0.01
N ALA A 116 24.33 -5.46 0.40
CA ALA A 116 25.51 -5.39 -0.47
C ALA A 116 25.40 -6.31 -1.70
N ALA A 117 24.87 -7.53 -1.50
CA ALA A 117 24.66 -8.48 -2.59
C ALA A 117 23.58 -8.01 -3.57
N LEU A 118 22.48 -7.46 -3.03
CA LEU A 118 21.38 -6.96 -3.83
C LEU A 118 21.77 -5.70 -4.62
N ARG A 119 22.48 -4.77 -3.99
CA ARG A 119 22.95 -3.51 -4.62
C ARG A 119 23.83 -3.77 -5.86
N LYS A 120 24.59 -4.87 -5.88
CA LYS A 120 25.40 -5.30 -7.03
C LYS A 120 24.57 -5.82 -8.20
N LYS A 121 23.32 -6.26 -7.96
CA LYS A 121 22.46 -6.92 -8.97
C LYS A 121 21.38 -6.01 -9.53
N ILE A 122 20.96 -4.98 -8.80
CA ILE A 122 19.90 -4.08 -9.23
C ILE A 122 20.46 -2.82 -9.87
N GLY A 123 19.67 -2.18 -10.74
CA GLY A 123 20.00 -0.88 -11.32
C GLY A 123 19.96 0.23 -10.27
N HIS A 124 20.71 1.30 -10.50
CA HIS A 124 20.83 2.46 -9.59
C HIS A 124 19.49 3.19 -9.30
N MET A 125 18.49 3.03 -10.16
CA MET A 125 17.14 3.61 -9.97
C MET A 125 16.25 2.78 -9.03
N VAL A 126 16.64 1.56 -8.68
CA VAL A 126 15.83 0.66 -7.85
C VAL A 126 16.20 0.87 -6.39
N LYS A 127 15.21 1.25 -5.59
CA LYS A 127 15.35 1.39 -4.13
C LYS A 127 15.36 0.03 -3.45
N ILE A 128 16.15 -0.07 -2.36
CA ILE A 128 16.18 -1.21 -1.46
C ILE A 128 15.43 -0.85 -0.17
N GLU A 129 14.37 -1.56 0.10
CA GLU A 129 13.63 -1.54 1.35
C GLU A 129 14.06 -2.73 2.21
N VAL A 130 14.31 -2.49 3.51
CA VAL A 130 14.68 -3.52 4.48
C VAL A 130 13.63 -3.56 5.58
N GLU A 131 13.06 -4.73 5.81
CA GLU A 131 12.12 -5.01 6.90
C GLU A 131 12.93 -5.33 8.16
N VAL A 132 12.70 -4.58 9.24
CA VAL A 132 13.39 -4.71 10.52
C VAL A 132 12.42 -4.88 11.68
N ARG A 133 12.80 -5.64 12.69
CA ARG A 133 11.97 -5.99 13.86
C ARG A 133 12.52 -5.43 15.17
N THR A 134 13.76 -4.97 15.18
CA THR A 134 14.42 -4.42 16.36
C THR A 134 15.17 -3.13 16.05
N LEU A 135 15.53 -2.39 17.09
CA LEU A 135 16.31 -1.16 16.94
C LEU A 135 17.77 -1.46 16.53
N GLU A 136 18.28 -2.63 16.84
CA GLU A 136 19.60 -3.10 16.40
C GLU A 136 19.60 -3.36 14.89
N GLU A 137 18.58 -4.07 14.38
CA GLU A 137 18.39 -4.28 12.94
C GLU A 137 18.20 -2.95 12.18
N LEU A 138 17.51 -1.96 12.78
CA LEU A 138 17.39 -0.61 12.23
C LEU A 138 18.77 0.05 12.04
N GLU A 139 19.65 0.00 13.05
CA GLU A 139 20.99 0.59 12.95
C GLU A 139 21.84 -0.12 11.88
N GLU A 140 21.71 -1.46 11.79
CA GLU A 140 22.39 -2.22 10.74
C GLU A 140 21.87 -1.83 9.34
N ALA A 141 20.56 -1.73 9.15
CA ALA A 141 19.95 -1.33 7.88
C ALA A 141 20.37 0.09 7.45
N LEU A 142 20.42 1.04 8.39
CA LEU A 142 20.92 2.39 8.15
C LEU A 142 22.40 2.36 7.70
N SER A 143 23.24 1.62 8.43
CA SER A 143 24.66 1.49 8.14
C SER A 143 24.93 0.78 6.82
N ALA A 144 24.09 -0.19 6.44
CA ALA A 144 24.16 -0.91 5.18
C ALA A 144 23.71 -0.09 3.96
N GLY A 145 23.09 1.09 4.17
CA GLY A 145 22.64 1.97 3.11
C GLY A 145 21.29 1.54 2.49
N ALA A 146 20.34 1.09 3.32
CA ALA A 146 18.96 0.91 2.90
C ALA A 146 18.37 2.26 2.46
N ASP A 147 17.54 2.25 1.41
CA ASP A 147 16.84 3.46 0.93
C ASP A 147 15.52 3.69 1.67
N ILE A 148 14.90 2.61 2.16
CA ILE A 148 13.65 2.60 2.93
C ILE A 148 13.82 1.54 4.02
N ILE A 149 13.30 1.82 5.22
CA ILE A 149 13.28 0.84 6.32
C ILE A 149 11.85 0.68 6.81
N MET A 150 11.36 -0.56 6.81
CA MET A 150 10.05 -0.91 7.33
C MET A 150 10.17 -1.45 8.75
N LEU A 151 9.49 -0.82 9.68
CA LEU A 151 9.37 -1.22 11.08
C LEU A 151 8.26 -2.28 11.20
N ASP A 152 8.61 -3.55 11.21
CA ASP A 152 7.66 -4.65 11.19
C ASP A 152 7.26 -5.10 12.60
N ASN A 153 5.97 -5.00 12.92
CA ASN A 153 5.39 -5.40 14.21
C ASN A 153 6.07 -4.78 15.45
N MET A 154 6.68 -3.61 15.33
CA MET A 154 7.32 -2.91 16.44
C MET A 154 6.27 -2.18 17.31
N SER A 155 6.59 -1.98 18.60
CA SER A 155 5.76 -1.17 19.49
C SER A 155 5.78 0.31 19.09
N CYS A 156 4.72 1.07 19.41
CA CYS A 156 4.68 2.52 19.19
C CYS A 156 5.84 3.23 19.90
N GLU A 157 6.28 2.71 21.06
CA GLU A 157 7.43 3.24 21.78
C GLU A 157 8.73 3.07 20.99
N ASP A 158 8.97 1.87 20.44
CA ASP A 158 10.16 1.60 19.65
C ASP A 158 10.12 2.29 18.29
N MET A 159 8.93 2.39 17.65
CA MET A 159 8.76 3.23 16.45
C MET A 159 9.11 4.70 16.74
N THR A 160 8.73 5.23 17.90
CA THR A 160 9.10 6.59 18.32
C THR A 160 10.62 6.74 18.47
N LYS A 161 11.30 5.73 19.04
CA LYS A 161 12.77 5.71 19.14
C LYS A 161 13.40 5.61 17.75
N ALA A 162 12.86 4.75 16.87
CA ALA A 162 13.32 4.59 15.49
C ALA A 162 13.26 5.91 14.72
N VAL A 163 12.11 6.62 14.75
CA VAL A 163 11.95 7.93 14.10
C VAL A 163 13.01 8.93 14.57
N LYS A 164 13.26 9.02 15.90
CA LYS A 164 14.28 9.90 16.44
C LYS A 164 15.70 9.54 16.01
N ARG A 165 16.02 8.24 15.90
CA ARG A 165 17.34 7.75 15.48
C ARG A 165 17.61 8.00 14.01
N VAL A 166 16.59 7.77 13.18
CA VAL A 166 16.67 7.96 11.73
C VAL A 166 16.76 9.43 11.36
N ASP A 167 16.05 10.31 12.07
CA ASP A 167 16.09 11.77 11.91
C ASP A 167 16.01 12.22 10.44
N GLY A 168 15.09 11.62 9.69
CA GLY A 168 14.84 11.95 8.28
C GLY A 168 15.91 11.50 7.27
N LYS A 169 16.91 10.72 7.68
CA LYS A 169 17.98 10.25 6.77
C LYS A 169 17.50 9.26 5.74
N VAL A 170 16.50 8.44 6.07
CA VAL A 170 15.85 7.48 5.19
C VAL A 170 14.33 7.53 5.41
N LEU A 171 13.57 7.04 4.43
CA LEU A 171 12.13 6.89 4.59
C LEU A 171 11.85 5.71 5.54
N LEU A 172 10.96 5.94 6.51
CA LEU A 172 10.43 4.89 7.38
C LEU A 172 9.03 4.50 6.96
N GLU A 173 8.76 3.21 7.03
CA GLU A 173 7.41 2.65 6.95
C GLU A 173 7.11 1.89 8.24
N ALA A 174 5.84 1.81 8.64
CA ALA A 174 5.35 1.03 9.77
C ALA A 174 4.33 -0.01 9.28
N SER A 175 4.48 -1.26 9.75
CA SER A 175 3.63 -2.39 9.39
C SER A 175 3.24 -3.22 10.61
#